data_85ef45ec3a8261f0d13a784e39f1a37b
#
_entry.id   85ef45ec3a8261f0d13a784e39f1a37b
#
_cell.length_a   1.000
_cell.length_b   1.000
_cell.length_c   1.000
_cell.angle_alpha   90.00
_cell.angle_beta   90.00
_cell.angle_gamma   90.00
#
_symmetry.space_group_name_H-M   'P 1'
#
loop_
_entity.id
_entity.type
_entity.pdbx_description
1 polymer ?
#
loop_
_entity_poly.entity_id
_entity_poly.type
_entity_poly.pdbx_seq_one_letter_code
_entity_poly.pdbx_strand_id
1 'polypeptide(L)'
;RDLRARLRSYFRSDRQRPAVEAAVAAAERIEWRVLGSELEAALEELRLIRELRPPGNARVSRPERQVWLRQRGDSVVATQKPASNKLLQGPLRSRRTAQLAARVLTPDELARPELALPRLRRRLRELSDARRFEDAGRLRDRLAALERVCRELQRLDRVRRLECVVLLPAAEPGFVRAVFVAGARVAAERTLPPGGGAALEVEAGLAAARRPGQLDLDELLLVDSFLRKPPPELRVAPLERGAILRARDSVPG
;
A
#
# COMPACT_ATOMS: atom_id res chain seq x y z
N ARG A 1 -6.76 8.74 -17.84
CA ARG A 1 -7.13 7.58 -18.72
C ARG A 1 -8.39 7.91 -19.48
N ASP A 2 -8.53 7.47 -20.71
CA ASP A 2 -9.74 7.65 -21.53
C ASP A 2 -10.90 6.80 -20.94
N LEU A 3 -11.84 7.47 -20.26
CA LEU A 3 -13.03 6.82 -19.67
C LEU A 3 -13.95 6.23 -20.73
N ARG A 4 -14.04 6.84 -21.91
CA ARG A 4 -14.87 6.35 -23.01
C ARG A 4 -14.34 5.03 -23.56
N ALA A 5 -13.03 4.93 -23.76
CA ALA A 5 -12.38 3.68 -24.17
C ALA A 5 -12.54 2.60 -23.08
N ARG A 6 -12.44 2.98 -21.79
CA ARG A 6 -12.64 2.08 -20.67
C ARG A 6 -14.06 1.54 -20.61
N LEU A 7 -15.08 2.39 -20.74
CA LEU A 7 -16.48 1.97 -20.77
C LEU A 7 -16.74 1.03 -21.94
N ARG A 8 -16.28 1.36 -23.14
CA ARG A 8 -16.42 0.47 -24.30
C ARG A 8 -15.83 -0.92 -24.06
N SER A 9 -14.75 -1.03 -23.30
CA SER A 9 -14.13 -2.32 -22.99
C SER A 9 -15.04 -3.25 -22.18
N TYR A 10 -15.94 -2.73 -21.36
CA TYR A 10 -16.90 -3.52 -20.59
C TYR A 10 -18.02 -4.12 -21.46
N PHE A 11 -18.31 -3.54 -22.62
CA PHE A 11 -19.35 -3.99 -23.54
C PHE A 11 -18.81 -4.81 -24.74
N ARG A 12 -17.47 -4.94 -24.86
CA ARG A 12 -16.84 -5.64 -26.00
C ARG A 12 -16.16 -6.95 -25.62
N SER A 13 -16.00 -7.27 -24.37
CA SER A 13 -15.20 -8.41 -23.94
C SER A 13 -16.07 -9.62 -23.61
N ASP A 14 -15.97 -10.67 -24.41
CA ASP A 14 -16.58 -11.98 -24.15
C ASP A 14 -15.91 -12.76 -23.00
N ARG A 15 -14.94 -12.17 -22.32
CA ARG A 15 -14.14 -12.79 -21.25
C ARG A 15 -14.18 -12.02 -19.94
N GLN A 16 -15.29 -11.36 -19.63
CA GLN A 16 -15.42 -10.67 -18.34
C GLN A 16 -15.68 -11.68 -17.22
N ARG A 17 -15.28 -11.27 -16.02
CA ARG A 17 -15.63 -12.04 -14.82
C ARG A 17 -17.13 -11.99 -14.63
N PRO A 18 -17.80 -13.10 -14.25
CA PRO A 18 -19.25 -13.13 -14.08
C PRO A 18 -19.81 -12.02 -13.19
N ALA A 19 -19.04 -11.63 -12.15
CA ALA A 19 -19.43 -10.53 -11.27
C ALA A 19 -19.39 -9.14 -11.95
N VAL A 20 -18.56 -8.95 -12.97
CA VAL A 20 -18.48 -7.71 -13.74
C VAL A 20 -19.63 -7.67 -14.74
N GLU A 21 -19.90 -8.79 -15.41
CA GLU A 21 -21.03 -8.93 -16.33
C GLU A 21 -22.35 -8.67 -15.62
N ALA A 22 -22.55 -9.28 -14.46
CA ALA A 22 -23.74 -9.05 -13.64
C ALA A 22 -23.88 -7.58 -13.21
N ALA A 23 -22.77 -6.93 -12.84
CA ALA A 23 -22.77 -5.52 -12.45
C ALA A 23 -23.10 -4.60 -13.64
N VAL A 24 -22.58 -4.90 -14.84
CA VAL A 24 -22.86 -4.13 -16.06
C VAL A 24 -24.32 -4.32 -16.49
N ALA A 25 -24.85 -5.55 -16.41
CA ALA A 25 -26.23 -5.84 -16.75
C ALA A 25 -27.24 -5.20 -15.79
N ALA A 26 -26.88 -5.03 -14.52
CA ALA A 26 -27.71 -4.40 -13.50
C ALA A 26 -27.54 -2.87 -13.39
N ALA A 27 -26.63 -2.27 -14.18
CA ALA A 27 -26.33 -0.85 -14.09
C ALA A 27 -27.44 0.01 -14.72
N GLU A 28 -28.11 0.80 -13.92
CA GLU A 28 -29.14 1.77 -14.37
C GLU A 28 -28.54 3.15 -14.64
N ARG A 29 -27.40 3.48 -13.97
CA ARG A 29 -26.77 4.80 -14.04
C ARG A 29 -25.25 4.68 -14.05
N ILE A 30 -24.61 5.57 -14.79
CA ILE A 30 -23.15 5.72 -14.82
C ILE A 30 -22.79 7.11 -14.34
N GLU A 31 -21.98 7.20 -13.32
CA GLU A 31 -21.41 8.45 -12.84
C GLU A 31 -19.90 8.46 -13.07
N TRP A 32 -19.37 9.65 -13.34
CA TRP A 32 -17.92 9.85 -13.50
C TRP A 32 -17.48 11.17 -12.88
N ARG A 33 -16.21 11.20 -12.47
CA ARG A 33 -15.55 12.40 -11.98
C ARG A 33 -14.21 12.57 -12.69
N VAL A 34 -13.94 13.78 -13.16
CA VAL A 34 -12.62 14.13 -13.69
C VAL A 34 -11.75 14.59 -12.53
N LEU A 35 -10.56 13.99 -12.42
CA LEU A 35 -9.57 14.27 -11.37
C LEU A 35 -8.27 14.72 -12.03
N GLY A 36 -7.46 15.52 -11.32
CA GLY A 36 -6.26 16.15 -11.87
C GLY A 36 -5.08 15.20 -12.06
N SER A 37 -5.06 14.06 -11.35
CA SER A 37 -3.94 13.13 -11.40
C SER A 37 -4.36 11.66 -11.26
N GLU A 38 -3.47 10.75 -11.70
CA GLU A 38 -3.69 9.31 -11.48
C GLU A 38 -3.67 8.93 -10.00
N LEU A 39 -2.88 9.61 -9.17
CA LEU A 39 -2.86 9.35 -7.72
C LEU A 39 -4.19 9.73 -7.08
N GLU A 40 -4.73 10.91 -7.39
CA GLU A 40 -6.02 11.35 -6.89
C GLU A 40 -7.14 10.38 -7.32
N ALA A 41 -7.13 9.98 -8.59
CA ALA A 41 -8.08 9.00 -9.11
C ALA A 41 -7.99 7.63 -8.40
N ALA A 42 -6.78 7.20 -8.07
CA ALA A 42 -6.56 5.92 -7.40
C ALA A 42 -6.94 5.97 -5.91
N LEU A 43 -6.73 7.10 -5.21
CA LEU A 43 -7.19 7.30 -3.84
C LEU A 43 -8.73 7.34 -3.78
N GLU A 44 -9.35 8.07 -4.69
CA GLU A 44 -10.81 8.14 -4.77
C GLU A 44 -11.43 6.77 -5.12
N GLU A 45 -10.85 6.03 -6.08
CA GLU A 45 -11.28 4.66 -6.39
C GLU A 45 -11.21 3.77 -5.14
N LEU A 46 -10.11 3.84 -4.38
CA LEU A 46 -9.94 3.06 -3.15
C LEU A 46 -11.04 3.36 -2.13
N ARG A 47 -11.40 4.64 -1.95
CA ARG A 47 -12.46 5.08 -1.02
C ARG A 47 -13.83 4.64 -1.47
N LEU A 48 -14.17 4.84 -2.74
CA LEU A 48 -15.43 4.40 -3.31
C LEU A 48 -15.62 2.88 -3.20
N ILE A 49 -14.55 2.11 -3.43
CA ILE A 49 -14.62 0.65 -3.26
C ILE A 49 -14.88 0.26 -1.81
N ARG A 50 -14.30 0.96 -0.83
CA ARG A 50 -14.54 0.72 0.60
C ARG A 50 -15.97 1.06 1.01
N GLU A 51 -16.47 2.17 0.51
CA GLU A 51 -17.81 2.67 0.79
C GLU A 51 -18.89 1.79 0.14
N LEU A 52 -18.78 1.58 -1.17
CA LEU A 52 -19.81 0.89 -1.96
C LEU A 52 -19.68 -0.63 -1.94
N ARG A 53 -18.49 -1.17 -1.62
CA ARG A 53 -18.18 -2.61 -1.58
C ARG A 53 -18.64 -3.39 -2.81
N PRO A 54 -18.33 -2.93 -4.03
CA PRO A 54 -18.86 -3.54 -5.25
C PRO A 54 -18.37 -4.99 -5.40
N PRO A 55 -19.26 -5.92 -5.82
CA PRO A 55 -18.96 -7.36 -5.88
C PRO A 55 -17.86 -7.70 -6.88
N GLY A 56 -17.69 -6.87 -7.92
CA GLY A 56 -16.66 -7.05 -8.98
C GLY A 56 -15.24 -6.72 -8.55
N ASN A 57 -15.03 -5.95 -7.48
CA ASN A 57 -13.70 -5.49 -7.06
C ASN A 57 -13.03 -6.45 -6.06
N ALA A 58 -12.60 -7.62 -6.59
CA ALA A 58 -11.94 -8.65 -5.78
C ALA A 58 -10.52 -8.29 -5.29
N ARG A 59 -9.92 -7.18 -5.77
CA ARG A 59 -8.51 -6.81 -5.50
C ARG A 59 -8.33 -5.80 -4.39
N VAL A 60 -9.39 -5.16 -3.93
CA VAL A 60 -9.28 -4.23 -2.81
C VAL A 60 -9.06 -5.02 -1.55
N SER A 61 -8.12 -4.56 -0.78
CA SER A 61 -7.70 -5.16 0.46
C SER A 61 -8.91 -5.48 1.33
N ARG A 62 -9.22 -6.77 1.36
CA ARG A 62 -10.16 -7.29 2.34
C ARG A 62 -9.35 -7.51 3.61
N PRO A 63 -9.61 -6.79 4.70
CA PRO A 63 -8.92 -6.99 5.98
C PRO A 63 -8.89 -8.46 6.39
N GLU A 64 -9.94 -9.21 6.01
CA GLU A 64 -10.07 -10.65 6.27
C GLU A 64 -9.03 -11.51 5.53
N ARG A 65 -8.38 -10.99 4.48
CA ARG A 65 -7.33 -11.70 3.73
C ARG A 65 -5.92 -11.36 4.18
N GLN A 66 -5.76 -10.37 5.05
CA GLN A 66 -4.47 -10.01 5.61
C GLN A 66 -3.97 -11.13 6.51
N VAL A 67 -2.68 -11.42 6.43
CA VAL A 67 -2.03 -12.47 7.20
C VAL A 67 -0.96 -11.88 8.07
N TRP A 68 -0.86 -12.34 9.29
CA TRP A 68 0.08 -11.87 10.29
C TRP A 68 0.92 -13.04 10.78
N LEU A 69 2.19 -12.80 11.10
CA LEU A 69 2.99 -13.71 11.88
C LEU A 69 2.83 -13.38 13.36
N ARG A 70 2.61 -14.40 14.19
CA ARG A 70 2.53 -14.26 15.64
C ARG A 70 3.14 -15.46 16.34
N GLN A 71 3.53 -15.26 17.58
CA GLN A 71 3.92 -16.37 18.47
C GLN A 71 2.69 -17.15 18.95
N ARG A 72 2.81 -18.47 18.99
CA ARG A 72 1.86 -19.40 19.59
C ARG A 72 2.64 -20.49 20.33
N GLY A 73 2.70 -20.41 21.67
CA GLY A 73 3.61 -21.24 22.45
C GLY A 73 5.06 -21.03 21.97
N ASP A 74 5.78 -22.12 21.74
CA ASP A 74 7.16 -22.11 21.28
C ASP A 74 7.32 -22.03 19.75
N SER A 75 6.27 -21.69 19.05
CA SER A 75 6.30 -21.61 17.59
C SER A 75 5.78 -20.28 17.06
N VAL A 76 6.17 -19.95 15.81
CA VAL A 76 5.60 -18.86 15.04
C VAL A 76 4.56 -19.42 14.08
N VAL A 77 3.41 -18.76 13.98
CA VAL A 77 2.31 -19.16 13.10
C VAL A 77 1.81 -18.00 12.25
N ALA A 78 1.32 -18.30 11.05
CA ALA A 78 0.62 -17.37 10.19
C ALA A 78 -0.87 -17.39 10.51
N THR A 79 -1.48 -16.21 10.79
CA THR A 79 -2.89 -16.07 11.17
C THR A 79 -3.57 -14.93 10.43
N GLN A 80 -4.87 -15.05 10.20
CA GLN A 80 -5.73 -13.98 9.68
C GLN A 80 -6.43 -13.19 10.79
N LYS A 81 -6.34 -13.66 12.04
CA LYS A 81 -6.92 -12.99 13.20
C LYS A 81 -5.79 -12.41 14.05
N PRO A 82 -5.50 -11.11 13.95
CA PRO A 82 -4.56 -10.46 14.85
C PRO A 82 -5.14 -10.50 16.28
N ALA A 83 -4.31 -10.88 17.25
CA ALA A 83 -4.67 -10.76 18.66
C ALA A 83 -4.09 -9.45 19.20
N SER A 84 -4.89 -8.68 19.92
CA SER A 84 -4.57 -7.30 20.32
C SER A 84 -3.37 -7.13 21.25
N ASN A 85 -2.87 -8.18 21.91
CA ASN A 85 -1.85 -8.07 22.98
C ASN A 85 -0.56 -8.83 22.72
N LYS A 86 -0.24 -9.19 21.45
CA LYS A 86 0.98 -9.97 21.15
C LYS A 86 1.73 -9.32 19.99
N LEU A 87 3.06 -9.51 19.98
CA LEU A 87 3.90 -9.10 18.88
C LEU A 87 3.37 -9.70 17.57
N LEU A 88 3.05 -8.82 16.63
CA LEU A 88 2.52 -9.14 15.31
C LEU A 88 3.41 -8.56 14.24
N GLN A 89 3.74 -9.36 13.23
CA GLN A 89 4.45 -8.90 12.04
C GLN A 89 3.52 -8.99 10.82
N GLY A 90 3.30 -7.87 10.14
CA GLY A 90 2.41 -7.79 8.99
C GLY A 90 1.68 -6.44 8.89
N PRO A 91 0.62 -6.38 8.10
CA PRO A 91 -0.02 -7.48 7.34
C PRO A 91 0.79 -7.95 6.13
N LEU A 92 0.77 -9.25 5.87
CA LEU A 92 1.40 -9.88 4.72
C LEU A 92 0.34 -10.25 3.68
N ARG A 93 0.72 -10.21 2.39
CA ARG A 93 -0.21 -10.43 1.27
C ARG A 93 -0.47 -11.91 0.98
N SER A 94 0.51 -12.77 1.23
CA SER A 94 0.45 -14.18 0.86
C SER A 94 0.45 -15.10 2.07
N ARG A 95 -0.67 -15.80 2.28
CA ARG A 95 -0.80 -16.81 3.33
C ARG A 95 0.23 -17.93 3.19
N ARG A 96 0.43 -18.44 1.96
CA ARG A 96 1.41 -19.49 1.69
C ARG A 96 2.83 -19.06 2.04
N THR A 97 3.23 -17.85 1.63
CA THR A 97 4.54 -17.30 1.93
C THR A 97 4.73 -17.12 3.45
N ALA A 98 3.73 -16.56 4.14
CA ALA A 98 3.75 -16.39 5.58
C ALA A 98 3.85 -17.74 6.32
N GLN A 99 3.12 -18.76 5.90
CA GLN A 99 3.18 -20.10 6.48
C GLN A 99 4.54 -20.77 6.30
N LEU A 100 5.17 -20.63 5.11
CA LEU A 100 6.51 -21.19 4.87
C LEU A 100 7.56 -20.45 5.70
N ALA A 101 7.50 -19.13 5.81
CA ALA A 101 8.40 -18.34 6.65
C ALA A 101 8.23 -18.66 8.14
N ALA A 102 7.01 -18.80 8.62
CA ALA A 102 6.71 -19.14 10.02
C ALA A 102 7.38 -20.44 10.47
N ARG A 103 7.50 -21.43 9.57
CA ARG A 103 8.09 -22.75 9.87
C ARG A 103 9.60 -22.74 10.18
N VAL A 104 10.27 -21.63 9.93
CA VAL A 104 11.73 -21.49 10.12
C VAL A 104 12.11 -20.41 11.11
N LEU A 105 11.13 -19.68 11.63
CA LEU A 105 11.31 -18.66 12.66
C LEU A 105 11.14 -19.25 14.05
N THR A 106 12.00 -18.83 14.96
CA THR A 106 11.79 -19.00 16.40
C THR A 106 10.99 -17.82 16.96
N PRO A 107 10.35 -17.94 18.14
CA PRO A 107 9.66 -16.82 18.78
C PRO A 107 10.54 -15.58 18.97
N ASP A 108 11.81 -15.77 19.34
CA ASP A 108 12.76 -14.67 19.57
C ASP A 108 13.13 -13.92 18.27
N GLU A 109 13.05 -14.60 17.13
CA GLU A 109 13.31 -14.02 15.82
C GLU A 109 12.08 -13.26 15.25
N LEU A 110 10.90 -13.40 15.87
CA LEU A 110 9.67 -12.81 15.33
C LEU A 110 9.73 -11.28 15.24
N ALA A 111 10.38 -10.63 16.22
CA ALA A 111 10.54 -9.18 16.21
C ALA A 111 11.43 -8.68 15.05
N ARG A 112 12.43 -9.48 14.68
CA ARG A 112 13.41 -9.21 13.61
C ARG A 112 13.64 -10.47 12.79
N PRO A 113 12.72 -10.83 11.90
CA PRO A 113 12.77 -12.09 11.14
C PRO A 113 14.04 -12.26 10.29
N GLU A 114 14.68 -11.16 9.91
CA GLU A 114 15.94 -11.13 9.16
C GLU A 114 17.11 -11.78 9.91
N LEU A 115 17.09 -11.83 11.24
CA LEU A 115 18.12 -12.45 12.06
C LEU A 115 18.20 -13.97 11.85
N ALA A 116 17.14 -14.61 11.38
CA ALA A 116 17.12 -16.03 11.04
C ALA A 116 17.92 -16.35 9.76
N LEU A 117 18.09 -15.38 8.83
CA LEU A 117 18.65 -15.64 7.51
C LEU A 117 20.08 -16.23 7.53
N PRO A 118 21.05 -15.74 8.33
CA PRO A 118 22.40 -16.31 8.38
C PRO A 118 22.41 -17.75 8.85
N ARG A 119 21.64 -18.07 9.89
CA ARG A 119 21.50 -19.42 10.44
C ARG A 119 20.93 -20.38 9.39
N LEU A 120 19.89 -19.97 8.69
CA LEU A 120 19.22 -20.81 7.68
C LEU A 120 20.11 -21.01 6.44
N ARG A 121 20.86 -20.00 6.01
CA ARG A 121 21.83 -20.12 4.90
C ARG A 121 22.97 -21.07 5.24
N ARG A 122 23.48 -21.03 6.46
CA ARG A 122 24.46 -21.98 6.93
C ARG A 122 23.89 -23.41 6.90
N ARG A 123 22.69 -23.60 7.46
CA ARG A 123 22.04 -24.92 7.47
C ARG A 123 21.75 -25.44 6.05
N LEU A 124 21.43 -24.57 5.11
CA LEU A 124 21.24 -24.97 3.71
C LEU A 124 22.54 -25.52 3.09
N ARG A 125 23.69 -24.90 3.36
CA ARG A 125 25.00 -25.41 2.92
C ARG A 125 25.30 -26.79 3.53
N GLU A 126 25.15 -26.95 4.85
CA GLU A 126 25.36 -28.23 5.55
C GLU A 126 24.53 -29.36 4.93
N LEU A 127 23.27 -29.10 4.60
CA LEU A 127 22.40 -30.10 3.96
C LEU A 127 22.85 -30.43 2.54
N SER A 128 23.31 -29.44 1.78
CA SER A 128 23.85 -29.66 0.44
C SER A 128 25.15 -30.47 0.45
N ASP A 129 26.06 -30.15 1.37
CA ASP A 129 27.34 -30.85 1.55
C ASP A 129 27.12 -32.33 1.99
N ALA A 130 26.12 -32.54 2.84
CA ALA A 130 25.68 -33.88 3.25
C ALA A 130 24.83 -34.61 2.18
N ARG A 131 24.67 -34.07 0.97
CA ARG A 131 23.88 -34.60 -0.15
C ARG A 131 22.40 -34.85 0.19
N ARG A 132 21.86 -34.15 1.19
CA ARG A 132 20.44 -34.22 1.60
C ARG A 132 19.60 -33.28 0.73
N PHE A 133 19.55 -33.54 -0.57
CA PHE A 133 19.00 -32.61 -1.56
C PHE A 133 17.51 -32.30 -1.39
N GLU A 134 16.71 -33.27 -0.92
CA GLU A 134 15.28 -33.00 -0.65
C GLU A 134 15.09 -32.03 0.51
N ASP A 135 15.84 -32.22 1.60
CA ASP A 135 15.79 -31.36 2.77
C ASP A 135 16.34 -29.98 2.45
N ALA A 136 17.43 -29.91 1.67
CA ALA A 136 17.99 -28.67 1.15
C ALA A 136 16.97 -27.91 0.27
N GLY A 137 16.25 -28.62 -0.62
CA GLY A 137 15.19 -28.06 -1.44
C GLY A 137 14.05 -27.47 -0.60
N ARG A 138 13.56 -28.23 0.38
CA ARG A 138 12.52 -27.76 1.31
C ARG A 138 12.95 -26.53 2.13
N LEU A 139 14.21 -26.52 2.59
CA LEU A 139 14.75 -25.40 3.34
C LEU A 139 14.95 -24.16 2.45
N ARG A 140 15.41 -24.35 1.22
CA ARG A 140 15.56 -23.26 0.22
C ARG A 140 14.23 -22.56 -0.02
N ASP A 141 13.13 -23.31 -0.19
CA ASP A 141 11.80 -22.73 -0.43
C ASP A 141 11.31 -21.90 0.78
N ARG A 142 11.57 -22.39 1.99
CA ARG A 142 11.24 -21.66 3.23
C ARG A 142 12.11 -20.41 3.41
N LEU A 143 13.40 -20.50 3.10
CA LEU A 143 14.32 -19.37 3.13
C LEU A 143 13.89 -18.29 2.15
N ALA A 144 13.56 -18.66 0.90
CA ALA A 144 13.06 -17.73 -0.09
C ALA A 144 11.73 -17.06 0.33
N ALA A 145 10.86 -17.82 1.02
CA ALA A 145 9.64 -17.27 1.60
C ALA A 145 9.93 -16.26 2.71
N LEU A 146 10.86 -16.57 3.61
CA LEU A 146 11.28 -15.67 4.69
C LEU A 146 11.90 -14.38 4.13
N GLU A 147 12.77 -14.48 3.12
CA GLU A 147 13.36 -13.30 2.46
C GLU A 147 12.29 -12.40 1.83
N ARG A 148 11.23 -12.97 1.26
CA ARG A 148 10.07 -12.17 0.76
C ARG A 148 9.33 -11.47 1.89
N VAL A 149 9.09 -12.19 3.00
CA VAL A 149 8.45 -11.62 4.20
C VAL A 149 9.28 -10.47 4.75
N CYS A 150 10.59 -10.64 4.91
CA CYS A 150 11.48 -9.57 5.39
C CYS A 150 11.40 -8.33 4.49
N ARG A 151 11.46 -8.50 3.16
CA ARG A 151 11.29 -7.36 2.23
C ARG A 151 9.94 -6.69 2.35
N GLU A 152 8.87 -7.45 2.52
CA GLU A 152 7.51 -6.91 2.70
C GLU A 152 7.40 -6.13 4.01
N LEU A 153 7.92 -6.65 5.12
CA LEU A 153 7.93 -5.98 6.42
C LEU A 153 8.78 -4.69 6.38
N GLN A 154 9.97 -4.73 5.80
CA GLN A 154 10.81 -3.54 5.62
C GLN A 154 10.10 -2.45 4.80
N ARG A 155 9.36 -2.86 3.76
CA ARG A 155 8.52 -1.93 3.00
C ARG A 155 7.42 -1.32 3.85
N LEU A 156 6.71 -2.13 4.63
CA LEU A 156 5.65 -1.66 5.52
C LEU A 156 6.18 -0.68 6.57
N ASP A 157 7.33 -0.96 7.15
CA ASP A 157 7.96 -0.06 8.14
C ASP A 157 8.36 1.27 7.51
N ARG A 158 8.91 1.26 6.29
CA ARG A 158 9.22 2.49 5.56
C ARG A 158 7.96 3.29 5.26
N VAL A 159 6.91 2.63 4.78
CA VAL A 159 5.65 3.26 4.41
C VAL A 159 4.95 3.87 5.64
N ARG A 160 4.99 3.20 6.78
CA ARG A 160 4.45 3.72 8.05
C ARG A 160 5.16 4.98 8.57
N ARG A 161 6.41 5.18 8.16
CA ARG A 161 7.24 6.35 8.53
C ARG A 161 7.23 7.44 7.48
N LEU A 162 6.40 7.33 6.45
CA LEU A 162 6.29 8.39 5.45
C LEU A 162 5.73 9.65 6.10
N GLU A 163 6.49 10.74 5.98
CA GLU A 163 6.09 12.09 6.38
C GLU A 163 6.47 13.04 5.24
N CYS A 164 5.51 13.36 4.39
CA CYS A 164 5.72 14.22 3.24
C CYS A 164 4.40 14.79 2.71
N VAL A 165 4.53 15.76 1.82
CA VAL A 165 3.42 16.23 0.99
C VAL A 165 3.73 15.85 -0.45
N VAL A 166 2.79 15.19 -1.10
CA VAL A 166 2.84 14.89 -2.54
C VAL A 166 2.00 15.92 -3.26
N LEU A 167 2.60 16.60 -4.24
CA LEU A 167 1.99 17.67 -5.01
C LEU A 167 1.86 17.24 -6.47
N LEU A 168 0.70 17.45 -7.04
CA LEU A 168 0.33 17.08 -8.41
C LEU A 168 -0.60 18.15 -9.02
N PRO A 169 -0.70 18.26 -10.35
CA PRO A 169 -1.72 19.09 -10.96
C PRO A 169 -3.12 18.72 -10.46
N ALA A 170 -3.96 19.71 -10.22
CA ALA A 170 -5.38 19.51 -9.96
C ALA A 170 -6.19 19.42 -11.27
N ALA A 171 -7.47 19.09 -11.18
CA ALA A 171 -8.35 19.08 -12.35
C ALA A 171 -8.55 20.48 -12.94
N GLU A 172 -8.48 21.52 -12.11
CA GLU A 172 -8.60 22.93 -12.50
C GLU A 172 -7.22 23.49 -12.85
N PRO A 173 -7.04 24.11 -14.03
CA PRO A 173 -5.75 24.66 -14.44
C PRO A 173 -5.20 25.69 -13.45
N GLY A 174 -3.90 25.62 -13.16
CA GLY A 174 -3.22 26.50 -12.20
C GLY A 174 -3.40 26.12 -10.72
N PHE A 175 -4.30 25.17 -10.41
CA PHE A 175 -4.43 24.62 -9.07
C PHE A 175 -3.54 23.39 -8.89
N VAL A 176 -3.09 23.16 -7.65
CA VAL A 176 -2.25 22.02 -7.30
C VAL A 176 -2.94 21.18 -6.23
N ARG A 177 -3.01 19.88 -6.45
CA ARG A 177 -3.48 18.93 -5.45
C ARG A 177 -2.33 18.56 -4.51
N ALA A 178 -2.53 18.79 -3.21
CA ALA A 178 -1.59 18.46 -2.14
C ALA A 178 -2.13 17.32 -1.28
N VAL A 179 -1.41 16.20 -1.24
CA VAL A 179 -1.71 15.02 -0.43
C VAL A 179 -0.73 15.00 0.74
N PHE A 180 -1.22 15.28 1.95
CA PHE A 180 -0.44 15.29 3.18
C PHE A 180 -0.37 13.90 3.79
N VAL A 181 0.82 13.33 3.89
CA VAL A 181 1.07 12.00 4.47
C VAL A 181 1.80 12.16 5.78
N ALA A 182 1.17 11.77 6.88
CA ALA A 182 1.73 11.81 8.21
C ALA A 182 1.00 10.85 9.15
N GLY A 183 1.66 10.44 10.22
CA GLY A 183 1.06 9.59 11.24
C GLY A 183 0.52 8.27 10.67
N ALA A 184 1.24 7.71 9.73
CA ALA A 184 0.93 6.46 9.04
C ALA A 184 -0.42 6.46 8.27
N ARG A 185 -0.83 7.60 7.69
CA ARG A 185 -2.05 7.76 6.88
C ARG A 185 -1.94 8.92 5.89
N VAL A 186 -2.85 9.00 4.95
CA VAL A 186 -3.16 10.25 4.24
C VAL A 186 -3.96 11.12 5.21
N ALA A 187 -3.30 12.14 5.76
CA ALA A 187 -3.85 12.98 6.83
C ALA A 187 -4.82 14.02 6.29
N ALA A 188 -4.56 14.56 5.11
CA ALA A 188 -5.41 15.50 4.41
C ALA A 188 -5.12 15.52 2.91
N GLU A 189 -6.11 15.93 2.16
CA GLU A 189 -5.96 16.36 0.78
C GLU A 189 -6.49 17.80 0.66
N ARG A 190 -5.70 18.66 -0.02
CA ARG A 190 -6.03 20.06 -0.22
C ARG A 190 -5.82 20.44 -1.66
N THR A 191 -6.64 21.34 -2.16
CA THR A 191 -6.45 21.97 -3.45
C THR A 191 -5.87 23.36 -3.20
N LEU A 192 -4.64 23.57 -3.64
CA LEU A 192 -3.89 24.80 -3.47
C LEU A 192 -4.17 25.72 -4.65
N PRO A 193 -4.84 26.87 -4.43
CA PRO A 193 -5.11 27.83 -5.49
C PRO A 193 -3.83 28.56 -5.93
N PRO A 194 -3.83 29.20 -7.09
CA PRO A 194 -2.77 30.15 -7.46
C PRO A 194 -2.77 31.35 -6.51
N GLY A 195 -1.58 31.89 -6.20
CA GLY A 195 -1.42 33.08 -5.36
C GLY A 195 -1.51 32.83 -3.86
N GLY A 196 -1.88 33.84 -3.09
CA GLY A 196 -1.79 33.89 -1.64
C GLY A 196 -2.68 32.90 -0.87
N GLY A 197 -3.79 32.47 -1.47
CA GLY A 197 -4.72 31.50 -0.84
C GLY A 197 -4.10 30.13 -0.58
N ALA A 198 -3.06 29.75 -1.31
CA ALA A 198 -2.35 28.49 -1.11
C ALA A 198 -1.78 28.35 0.30
N ALA A 199 -1.35 29.43 0.92
CA ALA A 199 -0.77 29.42 2.26
C ALA A 199 -1.77 28.96 3.32
N LEU A 200 -3.04 29.35 3.22
CA LEU A 200 -4.10 28.94 4.15
C LEU A 200 -4.39 27.42 4.03
N GLU A 201 -4.47 26.92 2.80
CA GLU A 201 -4.68 25.50 2.54
C GLU A 201 -3.50 24.63 3.03
N VAL A 202 -2.26 25.13 2.86
CA VAL A 202 -1.08 24.47 3.39
C VAL A 202 -1.11 24.41 4.91
N GLU A 203 -1.46 25.50 5.60
CA GLU A 203 -1.59 25.51 7.06
C GLU A 203 -2.69 24.55 7.54
N ALA A 204 -3.82 24.52 6.87
CA ALA A 204 -4.90 23.58 7.19
C ALA A 204 -4.47 22.13 6.99
N GLY A 205 -3.70 21.83 5.94
CA GLY A 205 -3.13 20.51 5.70
C GLY A 205 -2.11 20.10 6.75
N LEU A 206 -1.19 21.00 7.13
CA LEU A 206 -0.23 20.79 8.19
C LEU A 206 -0.89 20.59 9.57
N ALA A 207 -1.95 21.34 9.86
CA ALA A 207 -2.74 21.16 11.07
C ALA A 207 -3.40 19.78 11.12
N ALA A 208 -3.92 19.28 9.99
CA ALA A 208 -4.49 17.94 9.89
C ALA A 208 -3.40 16.84 10.02
N ALA A 209 -2.20 17.07 9.49
CA ALA A 209 -1.07 16.16 9.60
C ALA A 209 -0.60 15.95 11.06
N ARG A 210 -0.70 16.97 11.89
CA ARG A 210 -0.36 16.91 13.33
C ARG A 210 -1.38 16.19 14.19
N ARG A 211 -2.60 15.98 13.70
CA ARG A 211 -3.66 15.30 14.48
C ARG A 211 -3.41 13.80 14.49
N PRO A 212 -3.64 13.11 15.61
CA PRO A 212 -3.61 11.66 15.64
C PRO A 212 -4.67 11.08 14.70
N GLY A 213 -4.41 9.92 14.14
CA GLY A 213 -5.34 9.23 13.26
C GLY A 213 -5.07 7.73 13.21
N GLN A 214 -5.96 7.01 12.57
CA GLN A 214 -5.80 5.56 12.40
C GLN A 214 -4.89 5.26 11.22
N LEU A 215 -4.10 4.20 11.34
CA LEU A 215 -3.28 3.67 10.25
C LEU A 215 -4.17 3.30 9.05
N ASP A 216 -3.89 3.90 7.90
CA ASP A 216 -4.45 3.49 6.61
C ASP A 216 -3.34 2.98 5.70
N LEU A 217 -3.11 1.69 5.81
CA LEU A 217 -2.03 1.05 5.06
C LEU A 217 -2.29 0.97 3.56
N ASP A 218 -3.55 0.89 3.14
CA ASP A 218 -3.88 0.78 1.71
C ASP A 218 -3.64 2.10 0.99
N GLU A 219 -4.06 3.23 1.57
CA GLU A 219 -3.74 4.56 1.03
C GLU A 219 -2.23 4.80 1.01
N LEU A 220 -1.52 4.43 2.10
CA LEU A 220 -0.07 4.58 2.16
C LEU A 220 0.66 3.73 1.12
N LEU A 221 0.26 2.47 0.92
CA LEU A 221 0.85 1.60 -0.10
C LEU A 221 0.58 2.11 -1.51
N LEU A 222 -0.56 2.79 -1.70
CA LEU A 222 -0.89 3.45 -2.95
C LEU A 222 0.05 4.62 -3.19
N VAL A 223 0.18 5.54 -2.22
CA VAL A 223 1.12 6.67 -2.28
C VAL A 223 2.56 6.17 -2.50
N ASP A 224 3.05 5.16 -1.75
CA ASP A 224 4.38 4.56 -1.95
C ASP A 224 4.58 4.03 -3.37
N SER A 225 3.53 3.53 -4.01
CA SER A 225 3.63 3.04 -5.38
C SER A 225 3.92 4.16 -6.40
N PHE A 226 3.35 5.33 -6.19
CA PHE A 226 3.62 6.52 -6.99
C PHE A 226 4.98 7.13 -6.67
N LEU A 227 5.37 7.18 -5.40
CA LEU A 227 6.70 7.68 -4.99
C LEU A 227 7.85 6.83 -5.53
N ARG A 228 7.64 5.53 -5.78
CA ARG A 228 8.67 4.66 -6.39
C ARG A 228 8.82 4.81 -7.90
N LYS A 229 7.77 5.25 -8.58
CA LYS A 229 7.75 5.53 -10.02
C LYS A 229 6.96 6.82 -10.22
N PRO A 230 7.55 7.95 -9.81
CA PRO A 230 6.84 9.22 -9.85
C PRO A 230 6.58 9.63 -11.31
N PRO A 231 5.36 10.06 -11.62
CA PRO A 231 5.11 10.74 -12.88
C PRO A 231 5.87 12.08 -12.91
N PRO A 232 6.20 12.61 -14.09
CA PRO A 232 7.07 13.77 -14.23
C PRO A 232 6.53 15.04 -13.56
N GLU A 233 5.22 15.15 -13.44
CA GLU A 233 4.54 16.27 -12.80
C GLU A 233 4.50 16.18 -11.27
N LEU A 234 4.80 15.03 -10.68
CA LEU A 234 4.77 14.84 -9.23
C LEU A 234 5.93 15.56 -8.54
N ARG A 235 5.64 16.29 -7.48
CA ARG A 235 6.64 16.87 -6.57
C ARG A 235 6.44 16.34 -5.17
N VAL A 236 7.52 16.27 -4.40
CA VAL A 236 7.49 15.86 -2.99
C VAL A 236 8.15 16.94 -2.15
N ALA A 237 7.52 17.30 -1.06
CA ALA A 237 8.05 18.25 -0.09
C ALA A 237 7.98 17.69 1.33
N PRO A 238 8.87 18.08 2.24
CA PRO A 238 8.71 17.82 3.67
C PRO A 238 7.47 18.58 4.19
N LEU A 239 6.98 18.18 5.39
CA LEU A 239 5.84 18.79 6.07
C LEU A 239 6.20 20.18 6.65
N GLU A 240 6.72 21.04 5.82
CA GLU A 240 7.14 22.41 6.13
C GLU A 240 6.49 23.41 5.16
N ARG A 241 5.83 24.43 5.69
CA ARG A 241 5.10 25.43 4.92
C ARG A 241 5.89 25.98 3.74
N GLY A 242 7.10 26.49 4.00
CA GLY A 242 7.94 27.11 2.96
C GLY A 242 8.38 26.12 1.87
N ALA A 243 8.68 24.88 2.24
CA ALA A 243 9.06 23.84 1.28
C ALA A 243 7.86 23.45 0.40
N ILE A 244 6.67 23.32 0.98
CA ILE A 244 5.44 22.99 0.25
C ILE A 244 5.11 24.07 -0.78
N LEU A 245 5.17 25.35 -0.38
CA LEU A 245 4.86 26.47 -1.29
C LEU A 245 5.86 26.54 -2.45
N ARG A 246 7.17 26.38 -2.20
CA ARG A 246 8.18 26.33 -3.28
C ARG A 246 7.96 25.13 -4.22
N ALA A 247 7.65 23.98 -3.67
CA ALA A 247 7.40 22.78 -4.47
C ALA A 247 6.12 22.91 -5.31
N ARG A 248 5.07 23.55 -4.78
CA ARG A 248 3.85 23.88 -5.49
C ARG A 248 4.14 24.69 -6.76
N ASP A 249 4.97 25.74 -6.67
CA ASP A 249 5.29 26.62 -7.80
C ASP A 249 6.13 25.90 -8.89
N SER A 250 6.66 24.72 -8.61
CA SER A 250 7.37 23.86 -9.57
C SER A 250 6.51 22.74 -10.18
N VAL A 251 5.24 22.62 -9.79
CA VAL A 251 4.30 21.70 -10.42
C VAL A 251 3.87 22.29 -11.77
N PRO A 252 4.01 21.57 -12.89
CA PRO A 252 3.54 22.04 -14.18
C PRO A 252 2.01 22.21 -14.16
N GLY A 253 1.54 23.32 -14.74
CA GLY A 253 0.11 23.62 -14.87
C GLY A 253 -0.60 22.84 -15.96
#